data_89f67ada6ff9ca9281a5baf3a6ea6564
#
_entry.id   89f67ada6ff9ca9281a5baf3a6ea6564
#
_cell.length_a   1.000
_cell.length_b   1.000
_cell.length_c   1.000
_cell.angle_alpha   90.00
_cell.angle_beta   90.00
_cell.angle_gamma   90.00
#
_symmetry.space_group_name_H-M   'P 1'
#
loop_
_entity.id
_entity.type
_entity.pdbx_description
1 polymer ?
#
loop_
_entity_poly.entity_id
_entity_poly.type
_entity_poly.pdbx_seq_one_letter_code
_entity_poly.pdbx_strand_id
1 'polypeptide(L)'
;MNNENNIKTTSDYPEIPFKFIINNKLSLKEIGTFATVYDMYLNGEMPITVSGICQRTSDGIVTIRKYVNILVDKDLLIRDHALIDGHIVMTLTVNMDRLKE
;
A
#
# COMPACT_ATOMS: atom_id res chain seq x y z
N MET A 1 -14.53 8.69 -28.58
CA MET A 1 -14.52 8.79 -28.05
C MET A 1 -14.43 8.76 -27.28
N ASN A 2 -14.21 8.47 -27.37
CA ASN A 2 -14.05 8.49 -26.68
C ASN A 2 -13.88 8.31 -25.90
N ASN A 3 -13.63 8.04 -26.02
CA ASN A 3 -13.42 7.97 -25.28
C ASN A 3 -13.22 7.84 -24.49
N GLU A 4 -12.95 7.72 -24.77
CA GLU A 4 -12.76 7.75 -24.05
C GLU A 4 -12.51 7.56 -23.15
N ASN A 5 -12.37 7.52 -23.51
CA ASN A 5 -12.13 7.54 -22.70
C ASN A 5 -11.91 7.48 -21.75
N ASN A 6 -11.75 7.45 -21.93
CA ASN A 6 -11.63 7.54 -21.07
C ASN A 6 -11.42 7.39 -20.16
N ILE A 7 -11.21 7.21 -20.60
CA ILE A 7 -10.97 7.19 -19.86
C ILE A 7 -10.91 7.41 -18.81
N LYS A 8 -10.90 7.60 -18.31
CA LYS A 8 -10.67 7.84 -17.28
C LYS A 8 -10.47 7.17 -16.32
N THR A 9 -10.60 7.09 -16.37
CA THR A 9 -10.38 5.95 -15.59
C THR A 9 -9.19 5.87 -14.70
N THR A 10 -8.33 6.75 -14.78
CA THR A 10 -7.14 6.83 -13.96
C THR A 10 -7.46 6.88 -12.49
N SER A 11 -8.68 7.27 -12.12
CA SER A 11 -9.08 7.33 -10.73
C SER A 11 -9.17 5.96 -10.06
N ASP A 12 -9.15 4.87 -10.85
CA ASP A 12 -9.27 3.53 -10.31
C ASP A 12 -7.95 2.93 -9.84
N TYR A 13 -6.84 3.60 -10.13
CA TYR A 13 -5.52 3.07 -9.82
C TYR A 13 -4.66 4.11 -9.13
N PRO A 14 -3.90 3.72 -8.10
CA PRO A 14 -2.98 4.65 -7.46
C PRO A 14 -1.85 5.00 -8.43
N GLU A 15 -1.45 6.26 -8.40
CA GLU A 15 -0.31 6.71 -9.19
C GLU A 15 0.91 6.78 -8.31
N ILE A 16 1.89 5.95 -8.62
CA ILE A 16 3.16 5.93 -7.90
C ILE A 16 4.22 6.49 -8.86
N PRO A 17 4.83 7.63 -8.52
CA PRO A 17 5.85 8.19 -9.40
C PRO A 17 6.99 7.21 -9.64
N PHE A 18 7.44 7.09 -10.88
CA PHE A 18 8.54 6.21 -11.21
C PHE A 18 9.80 6.59 -10.42
N LYS A 19 10.02 7.88 -10.23
CA LYS A 19 11.13 8.39 -9.45
C LYS A 19 11.12 7.83 -8.02
N PHE A 20 9.94 7.71 -7.42
CA PHE A 20 9.78 7.14 -6.08
C PHE A 20 10.27 5.68 -6.06
N ILE A 21 9.91 4.91 -7.08
CA ILE A 21 10.31 3.51 -7.20
C ILE A 21 11.82 3.40 -7.32
N ILE A 22 12.43 4.20 -8.20
CA ILE A 22 13.87 4.18 -8.44
C ILE A 22 14.65 4.64 -7.21
N ASN A 23 14.24 5.76 -6.62
CA ASN A 23 14.98 6.35 -5.50
C ASN A 23 14.96 5.45 -4.27
N ASN A 24 13.90 4.67 -4.10
CA ASN A 24 13.78 3.78 -2.96
C ASN A 24 14.16 2.34 -3.29
N LYS A 25 14.60 2.09 -4.52
CA LYS A 25 15.11 0.79 -4.97
C LYS A 25 14.11 -0.34 -4.70
N LEU A 26 12.87 -0.11 -5.10
CA LEU A 26 11.80 -1.06 -4.82
C LEU A 26 11.80 -2.22 -5.83
N SER A 27 11.66 -3.43 -5.32
CA SER A 27 11.43 -4.62 -6.14
C SER A 27 9.98 -4.67 -6.60
N LEU A 28 9.67 -5.56 -7.55
CA LEU A 28 8.30 -5.70 -8.05
C LEU A 28 7.32 -6.08 -6.94
N LYS A 29 7.73 -6.97 -6.03
CA LYS A 29 6.87 -7.36 -4.91
C LYS A 29 6.68 -6.22 -3.92
N GLU A 30 7.71 -5.41 -3.71
CA GLU A 30 7.62 -4.23 -2.86
C GLU A 30 6.69 -3.19 -3.48
N ILE A 31 6.81 -2.97 -4.79
CA ILE A 31 5.93 -2.05 -5.51
C ILE A 31 4.48 -2.52 -5.38
N GLY A 32 4.23 -3.79 -5.64
CA GLY A 32 2.87 -4.34 -5.59
C GLY A 32 2.26 -4.25 -4.19
N THR A 33 3.05 -4.54 -3.16
CA THR A 33 2.60 -4.45 -1.78
C THR A 33 2.31 -2.99 -1.41
N PHE A 34 3.22 -2.09 -1.76
CA PHE A 34 3.03 -0.66 -1.50
C PHE A 34 1.78 -0.14 -2.22
N ALA A 35 1.62 -0.51 -3.50
CA ALA A 35 0.48 -0.05 -4.30
C ALA A 35 -0.84 -0.52 -3.70
N THR A 36 -0.88 -1.74 -3.16
CA THR A 36 -2.08 -2.28 -2.53
C THR A 36 -2.45 -1.46 -1.29
N VAL A 37 -1.46 -1.19 -0.43
CA VAL A 37 -1.70 -0.38 0.77
C VAL A 37 -2.11 1.03 0.40
N TYR A 38 -1.45 1.61 -0.60
CA TYR A 38 -1.75 2.96 -1.06
C TYR A 38 -3.17 3.06 -1.61
N ASP A 39 -3.60 2.07 -2.38
CA ASP A 39 -4.97 2.03 -2.89
C ASP A 39 -5.99 1.97 -1.74
N MET A 40 -5.73 1.11 -0.75
CA MET A 40 -6.59 1.01 0.44
C MET A 40 -6.64 2.35 1.18
N TYR A 41 -5.48 2.99 1.33
CA TYR A 41 -5.37 4.28 2.00
C TYR A 41 -6.17 5.36 1.27
N LEU A 42 -6.05 5.43 -0.06
CA LEU A 42 -6.75 6.43 -0.86
C LEU A 42 -8.27 6.22 -0.84
N ASN A 43 -8.70 4.96 -0.70
CA ASN A 43 -10.13 4.64 -0.62
C ASN A 43 -10.70 4.82 0.78
N GLY A 44 -9.88 5.26 1.72
CA GLY A 44 -10.34 5.50 3.09
C GLY A 44 -10.62 4.24 3.88
N GLU A 45 -10.03 3.12 3.47
CA GLU A 45 -10.23 1.86 4.20
C GLU A 45 -9.43 1.88 5.48
N MET A 46 -10.11 1.70 6.57
CA MET A 46 -9.49 1.70 7.89
C MET A 46 -10.13 0.62 8.74
N PRO A 47 -9.34 -0.15 9.48
CA PRO A 47 -7.88 -0.13 9.50
C PRO A 47 -7.28 -0.91 8.34
N ILE A 48 -6.04 -0.59 7.97
CA ILE A 48 -5.30 -1.35 6.97
C ILE A 48 -4.44 -2.37 7.73
N THR A 49 -4.64 -3.65 7.43
CA THR A 49 -3.95 -4.74 8.12
C THR A 49 -3.29 -5.67 7.11
N VAL A 50 -2.33 -6.47 7.60
CA VAL A 50 -1.70 -7.50 6.75
C VAL A 50 -2.75 -8.46 6.20
N SER A 51 -3.70 -8.85 7.04
CA SER A 51 -4.79 -9.74 6.62
C SER A 51 -5.60 -9.11 5.47
N GLY A 52 -5.92 -7.83 5.58
CA GLY A 52 -6.65 -7.12 4.53
C GLY A 52 -5.88 -7.07 3.22
N ILE A 53 -4.55 -6.90 3.30
CA ILE A 53 -3.72 -6.92 2.10
C ILE A 53 -3.74 -8.31 1.47
N CYS A 54 -3.63 -9.37 2.28
CA CYS A 54 -3.67 -10.73 1.77
C CYS A 54 -4.96 -11.05 1.03
N GLN A 55 -6.08 -10.47 1.45
CA GLN A 55 -7.36 -10.69 0.79
C GLN A 55 -7.42 -10.08 -0.60
N ARG A 56 -6.54 -9.14 -0.90
CA ARG A 56 -6.52 -8.43 -2.18
C ARG A 56 -5.44 -8.96 -3.13
N THR A 57 -4.59 -9.86 -2.63
CA THR A 57 -3.48 -10.39 -3.43
C THR A 57 -3.56 -11.90 -3.39
N SER A 58 -2.75 -12.55 -4.23
CA SER A 58 -2.65 -14.01 -4.22
C SER A 58 -1.52 -14.50 -3.32
N ASP A 59 -0.78 -13.61 -2.68
CA ASP A 59 0.32 -13.98 -1.80
C ASP A 59 -0.19 -14.30 -0.40
N GLY A 60 0.52 -15.20 0.28
CA GLY A 60 0.16 -15.59 1.64
C GLY A 60 0.65 -14.59 2.67
N ILE A 61 0.20 -14.79 3.91
CA ILE A 61 0.46 -13.85 5.00
C ILE A 61 1.94 -13.69 5.31
N VAL A 62 2.72 -14.77 5.21
CA VAL A 62 4.16 -14.73 5.49
C VAL A 62 4.88 -13.85 4.46
N THR A 63 4.52 -14.00 3.20
CA THR A 63 5.10 -13.22 2.11
C THR A 63 4.74 -11.74 2.25
N ILE A 64 3.47 -11.44 2.48
CA ILE A 64 3.02 -10.05 2.63
C ILE A 64 3.70 -9.40 3.84
N ARG A 65 3.77 -10.12 4.96
CA ARG A 65 4.41 -9.58 6.17
C ARG A 65 5.88 -9.23 5.91
N LYS A 66 6.58 -10.06 5.14
CA LYS A 66 7.96 -9.79 4.76
C LYS A 66 8.10 -8.47 4.02
N TYR A 67 7.26 -8.24 3.01
CA TYR A 67 7.36 -7.02 2.21
C TYR A 67 6.85 -5.79 2.96
N VAL A 68 5.85 -5.97 3.80
CA VAL A 68 5.40 -4.88 4.68
C VAL A 68 6.55 -4.45 5.59
N ASN A 69 7.27 -5.40 6.19
CA ASN A 69 8.38 -5.07 7.07
C ASN A 69 9.49 -4.32 6.32
N ILE A 70 9.79 -4.73 5.09
CA ILE A 70 10.78 -4.04 4.25
C ILE A 70 10.33 -2.59 4.00
N LEU A 71 9.06 -2.39 3.67
CA LEU A 71 8.54 -1.06 3.38
C LEU A 71 8.51 -0.17 4.63
N VAL A 72 8.23 -0.75 5.79
CA VAL A 72 8.32 -0.01 7.05
C VAL A 72 9.76 0.37 7.33
N ASP A 73 10.72 -0.55 7.12
CA ASP A 73 12.13 -0.27 7.32
C ASP A 73 12.64 0.82 6.39
N LYS A 74 12.08 0.92 5.19
CA LYS A 74 12.41 1.99 4.24
C LYS A 74 11.66 3.28 4.53
N ASP A 75 10.86 3.30 5.58
CA ASP A 75 10.09 4.48 6.01
C ASP A 75 9.03 4.89 4.98
N LEU A 76 8.53 3.94 4.19
CA LEU A 76 7.50 4.19 3.19
C LEU A 76 6.11 3.88 3.72
N LEU A 77 6.02 2.95 4.65
CA LEU A 77 4.79 2.66 5.40
C LEU A 77 5.04 2.94 6.88
N ILE A 78 3.99 3.34 7.56
CA ILE A 78 4.04 3.60 9.01
C ILE A 78 3.24 2.50 9.70
N ARG A 79 3.90 1.86 10.68
CA ARG A 79 3.28 0.81 11.49
C ARG A 79 2.72 1.42 12.76
N ASP A 80 1.50 1.03 13.11
CA ASP A 80 0.88 1.43 14.35
C ASP A 80 0.06 0.26 14.88
N HIS A 81 -0.63 0.45 15.97
CA HIS A 81 -1.48 -0.56 16.57
C HIS A 81 -2.81 0.07 16.97
N ALA A 82 -3.87 -0.70 16.85
CA ALA A 82 -5.20 -0.26 17.22
C ALA A 82 -5.90 -1.37 18.01
N LEU A 83 -6.78 -0.98 18.90
CA LEU A 83 -7.63 -1.93 19.62
C LEU A 83 -8.89 -2.16 18.79
N ILE A 84 -9.07 -3.38 18.31
CA ILE A 84 -10.17 -3.74 17.42
C ILE A 84 -10.83 -4.98 18.00
N ASP A 85 -12.10 -4.87 18.35
CA ASP A 85 -12.88 -5.98 18.92
C ASP A 85 -12.18 -6.62 20.11
N GLY A 86 -11.57 -5.80 20.97
CA GLY A 86 -10.89 -6.27 22.16
C GLY A 86 -9.48 -6.80 21.93
N HIS A 87 -8.97 -6.75 20.71
CA HIS A 87 -7.64 -7.24 20.37
C HIS A 87 -6.76 -6.11 19.86
N ILE A 88 -5.48 -6.18 20.20
CA ILE A 88 -4.49 -5.24 19.65
C ILE A 88 -4.05 -5.77 18.30
N VAL A 89 -4.28 -4.98 17.26
CA VAL A 89 -3.98 -5.35 15.88
C VAL A 89 -2.99 -4.36 15.30
N MET A 90 -1.97 -4.87 14.61
CA MET A 90 -1.04 -4.01 13.88
C MET A 90 -1.75 -3.40 12.67
N THR A 91 -1.61 -2.10 12.52
CA THR A 91 -2.21 -1.37 11.40
C THR A 91 -1.12 -0.66 10.60
N LEU A 92 -1.45 -0.30 9.37
CA LEU A 92 -0.51 0.33 8.45
C LEU A 92 -1.14 1.58 7.85
N THR A 93 -0.28 2.55 7.56
CA THR A 93 -0.67 3.70 6.77
C THR A 93 0.51 4.09 5.88
N VAL A 94 0.24 4.90 4.88
CA VAL A 94 1.26 5.34 3.92
C VAL A 94 1.96 6.58 4.47
N ASN A 95 3.28 6.61 4.34
CA ASN A 95 4.05 7.80 4.68
C ASN A 95 3.99 8.75 3.49
N MET A 96 2.98 9.61 3.48
CA MET A 96 2.73 10.51 2.35
C MET A 96 3.86 11.49 2.10
N ASP A 97 4.62 11.83 3.14
CA ASP A 97 5.75 12.76 2.98
C ASP A 97 6.82 12.18 2.06
N ARG A 98 7.00 10.86 2.08
CA ARG A 98 7.99 10.20 1.22
C ARG A 98 7.55 10.22 -0.25
N LEU A 99 6.26 10.16 -0.51
CA LEU A 99 5.74 10.24 -1.88
C LEU A 99 5.95 11.62 -2.50
N LYS A 100 6.06 12.64 -1.69
CA LYS A 100 6.20 14.02 -2.17
C LYS A 100 7.64 14.41 -2.42
N GLU A 101 8.59 13.59 -2.04
CA GLU A 101 10.02 13.89 -2.23
C GLU A 101 10.45 13.83 -3.69
#